data_363017e9030473c4bd2736ec22f56110
#
_entry.id   363017e9030473c4bd2736ec22f56110
#
_cell.length_a   1.000
_cell.length_b   1.000
_cell.length_c   1.000
_cell.angle_alpha   90.00
_cell.angle_beta   90.00
_cell.angle_gamma   90.00
#
_symmetry.space_group_name_H-M   'P 1'
#
loop_
_entity.id
_entity.type
_entity.pdbx_description
1 polymer ?
#
loop_
_entity_poly.entity_id
_entity_poly.type
_entity_poly.pdbx_seq_one_letter_code
_entity_poly.pdbx_strand_id
1 'polypeptide(L)'
;GLYELGYRNILATDYAKNMIKKARHLAKILNYSIPFKQCNARDLEFEDGVFDGLIFGFNGLMQIPQKEERIKAMKEMYRVLKINGYAVFTSHLRSFNRHKKFWEKEKILWRKNQQRPDLDDFGDRFESTNMGDLYIHVPERSEIEQTLKRIGFKIEVVVPRSVIANESARVREFSDDCVFWVVRKP
;
A
#
# COMPACT_ATOMS: atom_id res chain seq x y z
N GLY A 1 5.82 6.30 16.37
CA GLY A 1 5.62 5.00 15.68
C GLY A 1 6.62 3.94 16.13
N LEU A 2 7.12 3.09 15.22
CA LEU A 2 7.99 1.95 15.58
C LEU A 2 9.21 2.35 16.43
N TYR A 3 9.84 3.48 16.12
CA TYR A 3 10.98 3.97 16.90
C TYR A 3 10.62 4.27 18.36
N GLU A 4 9.45 4.85 18.60
CA GLU A 4 8.92 5.12 19.95
C GLU A 4 8.58 3.84 20.71
N LEU A 5 8.18 2.79 19.99
CA LEU A 5 7.94 1.45 20.54
C LEU A 5 9.24 0.67 20.83
N GLY A 6 10.40 1.28 20.63
CA GLY A 6 11.70 0.67 20.97
C GLY A 6 12.40 -0.05 19.83
N TYR A 7 11.81 -0.15 18.64
CA TYR A 7 12.48 -0.72 17.47
C TYR A 7 13.61 0.19 17.01
N ARG A 8 14.82 -0.35 16.82
CA ARG A 8 16.02 0.42 16.41
C ARG A 8 16.60 -0.03 15.08
N ASN A 9 16.42 -1.30 14.71
CA ASN A 9 16.86 -1.82 13.43
C ASN A 9 15.78 -1.54 12.37
N ILE A 10 15.63 -0.27 12.00
CA ILE A 10 14.63 0.23 11.05
C ILE A 10 15.36 0.91 9.91
N LEU A 11 14.96 0.60 8.67
CA LEU A 11 15.29 1.37 7.48
C LEU A 11 14.00 1.95 6.91
N ALA A 12 13.93 3.27 6.78
CA ALA A 12 12.78 3.93 6.17
C ALA A 12 13.07 4.26 4.70
N THR A 13 12.14 3.93 3.82
CA THR A 13 12.29 4.17 2.38
C THR A 13 11.10 4.93 1.81
N ASP A 14 11.33 5.69 0.76
CA ASP A 14 10.29 6.34 -0.03
C ASP A 14 10.79 6.53 -1.47
N TYR A 15 9.89 6.48 -2.43
CA TYR A 15 10.22 6.77 -3.84
C TYR A 15 10.52 8.25 -4.06
N ALA A 16 9.78 9.13 -3.38
CA ALA A 16 9.87 10.57 -3.55
C ALA A 16 11.04 11.18 -2.76
N LYS A 17 12.05 11.70 -3.48
CA LYS A 17 13.22 12.37 -2.89
C LYS A 17 12.83 13.46 -1.87
N ASN A 18 11.75 14.19 -2.13
CA ASN A 18 11.28 15.23 -1.23
C ASN A 18 10.72 14.68 0.08
N MET A 19 10.06 13.50 0.05
CA MET A 19 9.59 12.83 1.25
C MET A 19 10.75 12.36 2.11
N ILE A 20 11.79 11.80 1.50
CA ILE A 20 13.05 11.46 2.21
C ILE A 20 13.68 12.68 2.88
N LYS A 21 13.73 13.83 2.19
CA LYS A 21 14.25 15.08 2.79
C LYS A 21 13.41 15.52 4.00
N LYS A 22 12.08 15.54 3.87
CA LYS A 22 11.17 15.90 4.96
C LYS A 22 11.28 14.92 6.14
N ALA A 23 11.35 13.62 5.87
CA ALA A 23 11.48 12.59 6.89
C ALA A 23 12.80 12.73 7.68
N ARG A 24 13.92 12.97 7.01
CA ARG A 24 15.23 13.24 7.65
C ARG A 24 15.19 14.50 8.53
N HIS A 25 14.56 15.57 8.04
CA HIS A 25 14.39 16.79 8.81
C HIS A 25 13.57 16.56 10.08
N LEU A 26 12.44 15.86 9.96
CA LEU A 26 11.58 15.52 11.09
C LEU A 26 12.28 14.60 12.11
N ALA A 27 12.99 13.59 11.63
CA ALA A 27 13.77 12.69 12.49
C ALA A 27 14.83 13.46 13.30
N LYS A 28 15.50 14.46 12.67
CA LYS A 28 16.44 15.33 13.37
C LYS A 28 15.77 16.17 14.47
N ILE A 29 14.60 16.75 14.21
CA ILE A 29 13.83 17.52 15.19
C ILE A 29 13.44 16.63 16.38
N LEU A 30 13.00 15.39 16.10
CA LEU A 30 12.56 14.42 17.11
C LEU A 30 13.71 13.66 17.76
N ASN A 31 14.96 13.94 17.37
CA ASN A 31 16.15 13.23 17.83
C ASN A 31 16.08 11.71 17.59
N TYR A 32 15.56 11.29 16.41
CA TYR A 32 15.48 9.90 16.00
C TYR A 32 16.65 9.52 15.11
N SER A 33 17.32 8.43 15.43
CA SER A 33 18.41 7.85 14.61
C SER A 33 17.83 6.77 13.69
N ILE A 34 17.20 7.18 12.58
CA ILE A 34 16.63 6.29 11.57
C ILE A 34 17.34 6.54 10.25
N PRO A 35 17.94 5.51 9.61
CA PRO A 35 18.43 5.62 8.24
C PRO A 35 17.28 5.74 7.25
N PHE A 36 17.45 6.64 6.26
CA PHE A 36 16.48 6.86 5.19
C PHE A 36 17.15 6.67 3.83
N LYS A 37 16.53 5.88 2.95
CA LYS A 37 16.98 5.63 1.58
C LYS A 37 15.86 5.96 0.60
N GLN A 38 16.18 6.69 -0.48
CA GLN A 38 15.28 6.76 -1.63
C GLN A 38 15.28 5.39 -2.30
N CYS A 39 14.10 4.82 -2.55
CA CYS A 39 13.98 3.47 -3.08
C CYS A 39 12.72 3.31 -3.92
N ASN A 40 12.84 2.56 -5.01
CA ASN A 40 11.70 2.18 -5.85
C ASN A 40 11.20 0.80 -5.39
N ALA A 41 9.96 0.70 -4.95
CA ALA A 41 9.38 -0.56 -4.49
C ALA A 41 9.32 -1.66 -5.58
N ARG A 42 9.41 -1.27 -6.86
CA ARG A 42 9.40 -2.19 -8.01
C ARG A 42 10.79 -2.77 -8.32
N ASP A 43 11.81 -2.23 -7.69
CA ASP A 43 13.23 -2.61 -7.91
C ASP A 43 14.01 -2.24 -6.66
N LEU A 44 13.91 -3.09 -5.65
CA LEU A 44 14.54 -2.87 -4.34
C LEU A 44 16.02 -3.24 -4.42
N GLU A 45 16.88 -2.25 -4.23
CA GLU A 45 18.35 -2.42 -4.19
C GLU A 45 18.83 -3.08 -2.88
N PHE A 46 18.23 -4.21 -2.55
CA PHE A 46 18.58 -5.03 -1.39
C PHE A 46 18.75 -6.48 -1.83
N GLU A 47 19.56 -7.22 -1.11
CA GLU A 47 19.72 -8.66 -1.33
C GLU A 47 18.46 -9.45 -0.93
N ASP A 48 18.39 -10.70 -1.36
CA ASP A 48 17.30 -11.59 -1.00
C ASP A 48 17.34 -11.92 0.50
N GLY A 49 16.18 -11.93 1.14
CA GLY A 49 16.07 -12.43 2.52
C GLY A 49 16.81 -11.61 3.58
N VAL A 50 16.88 -10.29 3.46
CA VAL A 50 17.58 -9.43 4.43
C VAL A 50 16.70 -8.89 5.53
N PHE A 51 15.37 -8.79 5.32
CA PHE A 51 14.45 -8.19 6.27
C PHE A 51 13.59 -9.21 7.01
N ASP A 52 13.45 -9.02 8.31
CA ASP A 52 12.54 -9.82 9.15
C ASP A 52 11.08 -9.39 8.97
N GLY A 53 10.86 -8.12 8.64
CA GLY A 53 9.54 -7.54 8.40
C GLY A 53 9.56 -6.33 7.48
N LEU A 54 8.43 -6.09 6.81
CA LEU A 54 8.24 -4.98 5.89
C LEU A 54 6.86 -4.35 6.13
N ILE A 55 6.81 -3.02 6.11
CA ILE A 55 5.54 -2.27 6.15
C ILE A 55 5.47 -1.39 4.91
N PHE A 56 4.43 -1.58 4.09
CA PHE A 56 4.10 -0.72 2.97
C PHE A 56 2.80 0.04 3.28
N GLY A 57 2.96 1.15 4.00
CA GLY A 57 1.86 1.92 4.55
C GLY A 57 1.13 2.82 3.55
N PHE A 58 0.07 3.46 4.04
CA PHE A 58 -0.67 4.55 3.37
C PHE A 58 -1.24 4.19 1.99
N ASN A 59 -1.63 2.92 1.78
CA ASN A 59 -2.09 2.41 0.48
C ASN A 59 -1.08 2.62 -0.67
N GLY A 60 0.20 2.87 -0.35
CA GLY A 60 1.24 3.21 -1.32
C GLY A 60 1.44 2.13 -2.39
N LEU A 61 1.26 0.85 -2.06
CA LEU A 61 1.30 -0.23 -3.03
C LEU A 61 0.23 -0.07 -4.13
N MET A 62 -0.96 0.42 -3.76
CA MET A 62 -2.07 0.65 -4.69
C MET A 62 -1.92 1.96 -5.48
N GLN A 63 -0.96 2.80 -5.15
CA GLN A 63 -0.62 4.02 -5.90
C GLN A 63 0.40 3.76 -7.03
N ILE A 64 0.88 2.54 -7.18
CA ILE A 64 1.73 2.14 -8.29
C ILE A 64 0.83 1.92 -9.52
N PRO A 65 0.97 2.71 -10.61
CA PRO A 65 0.22 2.49 -11.83
C PRO A 65 0.59 1.16 -12.48
N GLN A 66 -0.33 0.63 -13.28
CA GLN A 66 -0.21 -0.64 -14.00
C GLN A 66 -0.14 -1.88 -13.07
N LYS A 67 -0.92 -2.87 -13.42
CA LYS A 67 -1.05 -4.10 -12.63
C LYS A 67 0.26 -4.87 -12.51
N GLU A 68 0.99 -4.97 -13.61
CA GLU A 68 2.28 -5.68 -13.69
C GLU A 68 3.31 -5.05 -12.75
N GLU A 69 3.32 -3.73 -12.64
CA GLU A 69 4.22 -2.98 -11.77
C GLU A 69 3.86 -3.14 -10.30
N ARG A 70 2.56 -3.22 -9.97
CA ARG A 70 2.11 -3.58 -8.61
C ARG A 70 2.52 -5.00 -8.24
N ILE A 71 2.36 -5.95 -9.17
CA ILE A 71 2.80 -7.35 -8.98
C ILE A 71 4.33 -7.42 -8.79
N LYS A 72 5.08 -6.64 -9.56
CA LYS A 72 6.55 -6.56 -9.43
C LYS A 72 6.94 -6.07 -8.04
N ALA A 73 6.30 -5.02 -7.54
CA ALA A 73 6.53 -4.54 -6.18
C ALA A 73 6.20 -5.60 -5.11
N MET A 74 5.10 -6.35 -5.27
CA MET A 74 4.78 -7.45 -4.35
C MET A 74 5.81 -8.59 -4.42
N LYS A 75 6.37 -8.89 -5.59
CA LYS A 75 7.46 -9.87 -5.74
C LYS A 75 8.74 -9.40 -5.06
N GLU A 76 9.07 -8.12 -5.17
CA GLU A 76 10.22 -7.53 -4.47
C GLU A 76 10.03 -7.58 -2.95
N MET A 77 8.83 -7.27 -2.44
CA MET A 77 8.51 -7.46 -1.02
C MET A 77 8.77 -8.91 -0.57
N TYR A 78 8.34 -9.90 -1.38
CA TYR A 78 8.59 -11.32 -1.09
C TYR A 78 10.08 -11.67 -1.14
N ARG A 79 10.79 -11.18 -2.15
CA ARG A 79 12.21 -11.48 -2.35
C ARG A 79 13.07 -11.03 -1.18
N VAL A 80 12.90 -9.78 -0.74
CA VAL A 80 13.73 -9.19 0.31
C VAL A 80 13.41 -9.67 1.73
N LEU A 81 12.25 -10.30 1.93
CA LEU A 81 11.89 -10.90 3.22
C LEU A 81 12.66 -12.20 3.44
N LYS A 82 13.10 -12.41 4.67
CA LYS A 82 13.58 -13.70 5.17
C LYS A 82 12.45 -14.73 5.15
N ILE A 83 12.79 -16.01 5.16
CA ILE A 83 11.84 -17.09 5.44
C ILE A 83 11.21 -16.82 6.82
N ASN A 84 9.92 -17.03 6.93
CA ASN A 84 9.07 -16.67 8.05
C ASN A 84 8.94 -15.14 8.33
N GLY A 85 9.51 -14.29 7.49
CA GLY A 85 9.33 -12.83 7.56
C GLY A 85 7.92 -12.38 7.17
N TYR A 86 7.49 -11.27 7.75
CA TYR A 86 6.14 -10.72 7.56
C TYR A 86 6.15 -9.45 6.73
N ALA A 87 5.15 -9.29 5.87
CA ALA A 87 4.83 -7.99 5.29
C ALA A 87 3.45 -7.53 5.72
N VAL A 88 3.34 -6.23 5.98
CA VAL A 88 2.08 -5.54 6.26
C VAL A 88 1.88 -4.45 5.23
N PHE A 89 0.72 -4.42 4.60
CA PHE A 89 0.33 -3.32 3.72
C PHE A 89 -1.16 -3.02 3.82
N THR A 90 -1.58 -1.89 3.27
CA THR A 90 -2.98 -1.48 3.27
C THR A 90 -3.52 -1.29 1.86
N SER A 91 -4.83 -1.51 1.70
CA SER A 91 -5.57 -1.19 0.47
C SER A 91 -7.00 -0.76 0.79
N HIS A 92 -7.59 0.06 -0.07
CA HIS A 92 -9.05 0.16 -0.15
C HIS A 92 -9.59 -1.07 -0.89
N LEU A 93 -10.89 -1.35 -0.76
CA LEU A 93 -11.57 -2.40 -1.53
C LEU A 93 -12.81 -1.85 -2.20
N ARG A 94 -13.06 -2.28 -3.45
CA ARG A 94 -14.28 -1.91 -4.20
C ARG A 94 -15.58 -2.40 -3.53
N SER A 95 -15.49 -3.45 -2.75
CA SER A 95 -16.61 -4.05 -2.03
C SER A 95 -17.14 -3.20 -0.86
N PHE A 96 -16.45 -2.14 -0.46
CA PHE A 96 -16.96 -1.25 0.59
C PHE A 96 -18.22 -0.50 0.15
N ASN A 97 -19.29 -0.61 0.93
CA ASN A 97 -20.64 -0.10 0.61
C ASN A 97 -20.69 1.40 0.28
N ARG A 98 -19.81 2.20 0.87
CA ARG A 98 -19.75 3.66 0.67
C ARG A 98 -19.64 4.05 -0.80
N HIS A 99 -18.91 3.29 -1.61
CA HIS A 99 -18.65 3.58 -3.02
C HIS A 99 -19.36 2.65 -4.01
N LYS A 100 -20.30 1.82 -3.54
CA LYS A 100 -20.98 0.82 -4.37
C LYS A 100 -21.60 1.43 -5.64
N LYS A 101 -22.37 2.53 -5.50
CA LYS A 101 -23.01 3.21 -6.66
C LYS A 101 -22.00 3.75 -7.66
N PHE A 102 -20.84 4.24 -7.19
CA PHE A 102 -19.75 4.69 -8.06
C PHE A 102 -19.24 3.51 -8.90
N TRP A 103 -18.88 2.40 -8.26
CA TRP A 103 -18.34 1.22 -8.95
C TRP A 103 -19.35 0.54 -9.90
N GLU A 104 -20.64 0.62 -9.59
CA GLU A 104 -21.70 0.15 -10.51
C GLU A 104 -21.73 0.97 -11.80
N LYS A 105 -21.59 2.30 -11.72
CA LYS A 105 -21.49 3.18 -12.89
C LYS A 105 -20.22 2.92 -13.68
N GLU A 106 -19.07 2.87 -13.01
CA GLU A 106 -17.79 2.57 -13.62
C GLU A 106 -17.82 1.24 -14.38
N LYS A 107 -18.40 0.20 -13.80
CA LYS A 107 -18.56 -1.11 -14.45
C LYS A 107 -19.32 -1.03 -15.77
N ILE A 108 -20.33 -0.16 -15.85
CA ILE A 108 -21.09 0.07 -17.09
C ILE A 108 -20.22 0.76 -18.15
N LEU A 109 -19.44 1.78 -17.76
CA LEU A 109 -18.53 2.50 -18.65
C LEU A 109 -17.45 1.56 -19.20
N TRP A 110 -16.83 0.74 -18.34
CA TRP A 110 -15.83 -0.24 -18.74
C TRP A 110 -16.38 -1.29 -19.73
N ARG A 111 -17.60 -1.79 -19.50
CA ARG A 111 -18.26 -2.74 -20.45
C ARG A 111 -18.54 -2.14 -21.82
N LYS A 112 -18.67 -0.81 -21.90
CA LYS A 112 -18.91 -0.07 -23.13
C LYS A 112 -17.64 0.51 -23.76
N ASN A 113 -16.46 0.26 -23.18
CA ASN A 113 -15.19 0.92 -23.51
C ASN A 113 -15.29 2.46 -23.50
N GLN A 114 -16.05 3.01 -22.52
CA GLN A 114 -16.27 4.44 -22.32
C GLN A 114 -15.64 4.96 -21.05
N GLN A 115 -14.76 4.21 -20.41
CA GLN A 115 -13.96 4.66 -19.29
C GLN A 115 -12.98 5.76 -19.71
N ARG A 116 -12.43 6.45 -18.75
CA ARG A 116 -11.36 7.42 -18.95
C ARG A 116 -10.17 6.73 -19.68
N PRO A 117 -9.61 7.33 -20.74
CA PRO A 117 -8.63 6.64 -21.61
C PRO A 117 -7.26 6.38 -20.93
N ASP A 118 -6.98 7.04 -19.82
CA ASP A 118 -5.75 6.90 -19.06
C ASP A 118 -5.86 5.90 -17.87
N LEU A 119 -6.93 5.07 -17.85
CA LEU A 119 -7.12 3.98 -16.91
C LEU A 119 -6.88 2.64 -17.60
N ASP A 120 -5.97 1.83 -17.05
CA ASP A 120 -5.55 0.55 -17.60
C ASP A 120 -6.38 -0.63 -17.08
N ASP A 121 -6.75 -0.60 -15.80
CA ASP A 121 -7.47 -1.69 -15.14
C ASP A 121 -8.78 -1.22 -14.48
N PHE A 122 -9.80 -2.09 -14.46
CA PHE A 122 -11.00 -1.82 -13.67
C PHE A 122 -10.67 -1.76 -12.18
N GLY A 123 -10.82 -0.59 -11.60
CA GLY A 123 -10.40 -0.27 -10.24
C GLY A 123 -9.45 0.90 -10.18
N ASP A 124 -8.86 1.27 -11.31
CA ASP A 124 -8.04 2.47 -11.42
C ASP A 124 -8.91 3.72 -11.34
N ARG A 125 -8.41 4.73 -10.66
CA ARG A 125 -9.04 6.05 -10.59
C ARG A 125 -8.01 7.13 -10.26
N PHE A 126 -8.38 8.35 -10.54
CA PHE A 126 -7.68 9.53 -10.07
C PHE A 126 -8.54 10.25 -9.03
N GLU A 127 -7.92 10.67 -7.96
CA GLU A 127 -8.51 11.53 -6.94
C GLU A 127 -7.89 12.92 -7.07
N SER A 128 -8.73 13.94 -7.30
CA SER A 128 -8.26 15.31 -7.35
C SER A 128 -7.91 15.80 -5.95
N THR A 129 -6.71 16.29 -5.79
CA THR A 129 -6.20 16.89 -4.55
C THR A 129 -5.73 18.30 -4.80
N ASN A 130 -5.50 19.08 -3.73
CA ASN A 130 -4.93 20.41 -3.82
C ASN A 130 -3.51 20.45 -4.44
N MET A 131 -2.87 19.28 -4.59
CA MET A 131 -1.51 19.13 -5.13
C MET A 131 -1.48 18.45 -6.51
N GLY A 132 -2.64 18.22 -7.12
CA GLY A 132 -2.82 17.52 -8.39
C GLY A 132 -3.60 16.21 -8.22
N ASP A 133 -3.73 15.48 -9.31
CA ASP A 133 -4.43 14.22 -9.34
C ASP A 133 -3.56 13.11 -8.76
N LEU A 134 -4.10 12.38 -7.80
CA LEU A 134 -3.50 11.20 -7.21
C LEU A 134 -4.06 9.94 -7.86
N TYR A 135 -3.22 9.16 -8.52
CA TYR A 135 -3.60 7.84 -9.00
C TYR A 135 -3.75 6.85 -7.84
N ILE A 136 -4.81 6.05 -7.88
CA ILE A 136 -4.99 4.92 -6.98
C ILE A 136 -5.73 3.78 -7.69
N HIS A 137 -5.26 2.56 -7.50
CA HIS A 137 -5.99 1.34 -7.82
C HIS A 137 -6.78 0.87 -6.61
N VAL A 138 -8.08 0.62 -6.79
CA VAL A 138 -8.95 0.06 -5.75
C VAL A 138 -9.33 -1.37 -6.15
N PRO A 139 -8.65 -2.39 -5.61
CA PRO A 139 -8.85 -3.79 -5.99
C PRO A 139 -10.12 -4.41 -5.41
N GLU A 140 -10.51 -5.55 -5.94
CA GLU A 140 -11.31 -6.52 -5.22
C GLU A 140 -10.41 -7.34 -4.27
N ARG A 141 -11.00 -7.85 -3.20
CA ARG A 141 -10.29 -8.70 -2.24
C ARG A 141 -9.65 -9.93 -2.92
N SER A 142 -10.41 -10.60 -3.77
CA SER A 142 -9.93 -11.77 -4.53
C SER A 142 -8.74 -11.49 -5.43
N GLU A 143 -8.63 -10.28 -5.97
CA GLU A 143 -7.53 -9.85 -6.83
C GLU A 143 -6.20 -9.84 -6.06
N ILE A 144 -6.20 -9.26 -4.86
CA ILE A 144 -5.03 -9.25 -3.98
C ILE A 144 -4.71 -10.68 -3.52
N GLU A 145 -5.72 -11.43 -3.04
CA GLU A 145 -5.52 -12.79 -2.52
C GLU A 145 -4.90 -13.73 -3.55
N GLN A 146 -5.40 -13.69 -4.80
CA GLN A 146 -4.86 -14.50 -5.89
C GLN A 146 -3.42 -14.11 -6.23
N THR A 147 -3.12 -12.81 -6.24
CA THR A 147 -1.77 -12.32 -6.52
C THR A 147 -0.79 -12.75 -5.44
N LEU A 148 -1.13 -12.56 -4.17
CA LEU A 148 -0.29 -12.96 -3.03
C LEU A 148 -0.01 -14.47 -3.02
N LYS A 149 -1.06 -15.29 -3.22
CA LYS A 149 -0.91 -16.75 -3.30
C LYS A 149 -0.03 -17.19 -4.46
N ARG A 150 -0.18 -16.54 -5.63
CA ARG A 150 0.65 -16.85 -6.82
C ARG A 150 2.12 -16.49 -6.62
N ILE A 151 2.42 -15.45 -5.85
CA ILE A 151 3.80 -15.07 -5.48
C ILE A 151 4.39 -16.04 -4.45
N GLY A 152 3.57 -16.68 -3.63
CA GLY A 152 3.99 -17.62 -2.59
C GLY A 152 3.74 -17.13 -1.16
N PHE A 153 3.12 -15.98 -0.97
CA PHE A 153 2.75 -15.52 0.37
C PHE A 153 1.64 -16.37 1.00
N LYS A 154 1.79 -16.63 2.29
CA LYS A 154 0.69 -17.08 3.14
C LYS A 154 -0.01 -15.85 3.73
N ILE A 155 -1.31 -15.75 3.52
CA ILE A 155 -2.14 -14.68 4.10
C ILE A 155 -2.49 -15.09 5.53
N GLU A 156 -2.05 -14.32 6.51
CA GLU A 156 -2.28 -14.60 7.93
C GLU A 156 -3.48 -13.80 8.47
N VAL A 157 -3.57 -12.51 8.11
CA VAL A 157 -4.68 -11.65 8.58
C VAL A 157 -5.13 -10.73 7.45
N VAL A 158 -6.44 -10.55 7.35
CA VAL A 158 -7.07 -9.52 6.51
C VAL A 158 -8.17 -8.86 7.33
N VAL A 159 -7.94 -7.63 7.76
CA VAL A 159 -8.81 -6.95 8.72
C VAL A 159 -9.03 -5.49 8.34
N PRO A 160 -10.29 -4.99 8.34
CA PRO A 160 -10.56 -3.56 8.17
C PRO A 160 -9.97 -2.72 9.30
N ARG A 161 -9.51 -1.52 8.98
CA ARG A 161 -9.02 -0.55 9.97
C ARG A 161 -10.06 -0.25 11.05
N SER A 162 -11.33 -0.13 10.66
CA SER A 162 -12.46 0.12 11.56
C SER A 162 -12.65 -0.97 12.63
N VAL A 163 -12.10 -2.16 12.43
CA VAL A 163 -12.15 -3.27 13.41
C VAL A 163 -11.03 -3.16 14.45
N ILE A 164 -9.86 -2.66 14.03
CA ILE A 164 -8.65 -2.64 14.88
C ILE A 164 -8.35 -1.27 15.49
N ALA A 165 -8.97 -0.20 14.98
CA ALA A 165 -8.76 1.16 15.43
C ALA A 165 -10.08 1.81 15.87
N ASN A 166 -10.13 2.28 17.12
CA ASN A 166 -11.24 3.12 17.59
C ASN A 166 -10.97 4.58 17.22
N GLU A 167 -11.42 4.96 16.02
CA GLU A 167 -11.20 6.29 15.48
C GLU A 167 -12.33 7.26 15.84
N SER A 168 -11.97 8.54 15.98
CA SER A 168 -12.96 9.61 16.17
C SER A 168 -13.89 9.73 14.96
N ALA A 169 -15.10 10.27 15.18
CA ALA A 169 -16.06 10.55 14.10
C ALA A 169 -15.41 11.38 12.99
N ARG A 170 -14.62 12.40 13.34
CA ARG A 170 -13.91 13.26 12.39
C ARG A 170 -12.97 12.49 11.47
N VAL A 171 -12.23 11.50 11.99
CA VAL A 171 -11.33 10.66 11.17
C VAL A 171 -12.14 9.78 10.22
N ARG A 172 -13.25 9.21 10.69
CA ARG A 172 -14.15 8.37 9.88
C ARG A 172 -14.87 9.14 8.77
N GLU A 173 -15.12 10.43 8.97
CA GLU A 173 -15.69 11.29 7.93
C GLU A 173 -14.64 11.69 6.88
N PHE A 174 -13.41 11.95 7.33
CA PHE A 174 -12.34 12.44 6.47
C PHE A 174 -11.69 11.34 5.62
N SER A 175 -11.55 10.12 6.13
CA SER A 175 -10.83 9.07 5.43
C SER A 175 -11.67 7.80 5.23
N ASP A 176 -11.61 7.24 4.03
CA ASP A 176 -12.21 5.95 3.73
C ASP A 176 -11.57 4.84 4.55
N ASP A 177 -12.35 3.83 4.91
CA ASP A 177 -11.83 2.63 5.54
C ASP A 177 -10.84 1.92 4.61
N CYS A 178 -9.85 1.28 5.17
CA CYS A 178 -8.90 0.46 4.44
C CYS A 178 -8.74 -0.90 5.12
N VAL A 179 -8.22 -1.85 4.40
CA VAL A 179 -7.95 -3.20 4.90
C VAL A 179 -6.45 -3.33 5.14
N PHE A 180 -6.10 -3.84 6.30
CA PHE A 180 -4.76 -4.29 6.63
C PHE A 180 -4.58 -5.74 6.18
N TRP A 181 -3.53 -5.97 5.44
CA TRP A 181 -3.07 -7.26 4.99
C TRP A 181 -1.80 -7.62 5.75
N VAL A 182 -1.82 -8.73 6.46
CA VAL A 182 -0.63 -9.33 7.08
C VAL A 182 -0.34 -10.62 6.35
N VAL A 183 0.81 -10.67 5.72
CA VAL A 183 1.23 -11.81 4.92
C VAL A 183 2.61 -12.29 5.36
N ARG A 184 2.89 -13.57 5.20
CA ARG A 184 4.15 -14.20 5.61
C ARG A 184 4.79 -14.92 4.42
N LYS A 185 6.10 -14.82 4.30
CA LYS A 185 6.90 -15.71 3.44
C LYS A 185 7.12 -17.02 4.16
N PRO A 186 6.52 -18.14 3.72
CA PRO A 186 6.66 -19.43 4.38
C PRO A 186 8.07 -20.00 4.29
#